data_e36522c25afb3f222ce86fd1c2ff7d14
#
_entry.id   e36522c25afb3f222ce86fd1c2ff7d14
#
_cell.length_a   1.000
_cell.length_b   1.000
_cell.length_c   1.000
_cell.angle_alpha   90.00
_cell.angle_beta   90.00
_cell.angle_gamma   90.00
#
_symmetry.space_group_name_H-M   'P 1'
#
loop_
_entity.id
_entity.type
_entity.pdbx_description
1 polymer ?
#
loop_
_entity_poly.entity_id
_entity_poly.type
_entity_poly.pdbx_seq_one_letter_code
_entity_poly.pdbx_strand_id
1 'polypeptide(L)'
;MRLAQALPAAVVSEAPATDGAFPGLLGVELKDVTAYRSDCAAALRIVSRASVPLDGAADAEFIVFRGGEGLRDQTAIIIGKPDFAEPVSVRLHSACLTGDLFGSLKCDCGDQLRHAARHFAENGGGVLLYLDQEGRGNGLGNKILAYDLQAHGFDTYDADEALGFEQDDRRFEFAAAMLKALGVQRVRLLTNNPEKIAALGVAGLEVVADQRIMGRRNDHNERYLAAKRDKAGHLIDLDRAPRANGRARTLADPSPL
;
A
#
# COMPACT_ATOMS: atom_id res chain seq x y z
N MET A 1 -2.11 -9.22 -17.63
CA MET A 1 -1.14 -9.94 -16.82
C MET A 1 -0.97 -9.31 -15.44
N ARG A 2 -0.65 -8.03 -15.30
CA ARG A 2 -0.51 -7.34 -13.99
C ARG A 2 -1.76 -7.44 -13.11
N LEU A 3 -2.97 -7.24 -13.67
CA LEU A 3 -4.24 -7.39 -12.93
C LEU A 3 -4.44 -8.80 -12.35
N ALA A 4 -3.93 -9.82 -13.03
CA ALA A 4 -3.96 -11.21 -12.58
C ALA A 4 -2.80 -11.56 -11.63
N GLN A 5 -1.91 -10.59 -11.34
CA GLN A 5 -0.67 -10.81 -10.57
C GLN A 5 0.21 -11.92 -11.14
N ALA A 6 0.15 -12.13 -12.44
CA ALA A 6 1.00 -13.06 -13.16
C ALA A 6 2.26 -12.35 -13.67
N LEU A 7 3.33 -13.12 -13.92
CA LEU A 7 4.54 -12.58 -14.55
C LEU A 7 4.17 -11.83 -15.83
N PRO A 8 4.75 -10.64 -16.11
CA PRO A 8 4.33 -9.78 -17.21
C PRO A 8 4.91 -10.22 -18.55
N ALA A 9 4.75 -11.50 -18.89
CA ALA A 9 5.17 -12.10 -20.16
C ALA A 9 3.97 -12.69 -20.90
N ALA A 10 3.89 -12.45 -22.19
CA ALA A 10 2.86 -13.02 -23.07
C ALA A 10 3.43 -13.27 -24.45
N VAL A 11 2.92 -14.31 -25.12
CA VAL A 11 3.13 -14.51 -26.54
C VAL A 11 2.03 -13.75 -27.30
N VAL A 12 2.41 -12.92 -28.25
CA VAL A 12 1.48 -12.17 -29.07
C VAL A 12 1.64 -12.56 -30.55
N SER A 13 0.55 -12.55 -31.27
CA SER A 13 0.51 -12.78 -32.72
C SER A 13 -0.47 -11.81 -33.36
N GLU A 14 -0.17 -11.36 -34.57
CA GLU A 14 -1.14 -10.65 -35.39
C GLU A 14 -2.28 -11.61 -35.75
N ALA A 15 -3.50 -11.09 -35.69
CA ALA A 15 -4.70 -11.83 -36.03
C ALA A 15 -5.44 -11.08 -37.13
N PRO A 16 -6.11 -11.79 -38.08
CA PRO A 16 -6.97 -11.15 -39.07
C PRO A 16 -8.06 -10.32 -38.38
N ALA A 17 -8.25 -9.08 -38.83
CA ALA A 17 -9.29 -8.18 -38.33
C ALA A 17 -10.70 -8.55 -38.85
N THR A 18 -11.02 -9.84 -38.93
CA THR A 18 -12.30 -10.33 -39.39
C THR A 18 -13.16 -10.82 -38.24
N ASP A 19 -14.39 -10.33 -38.15
CA ASP A 19 -15.37 -10.81 -37.19
C ASP A 19 -15.53 -12.33 -37.31
N GLY A 20 -15.41 -13.03 -36.19
CA GLY A 20 -15.53 -14.48 -36.10
C GLY A 20 -14.27 -15.29 -36.43
N ALA A 21 -13.11 -14.67 -36.66
CA ALA A 21 -11.86 -15.39 -36.92
C ALA A 21 -11.47 -16.34 -35.75
N PHE A 22 -11.92 -16.01 -34.53
CA PHE A 22 -11.65 -16.80 -33.32
C PHE A 22 -12.96 -17.02 -32.52
N PRO A 23 -13.84 -17.93 -32.95
CA PRO A 23 -15.09 -18.21 -32.26
C PRO A 23 -14.81 -18.70 -30.84
N GLY A 24 -15.50 -18.09 -29.88
CA GLY A 24 -15.35 -18.43 -28.45
C GLY A 24 -14.30 -17.63 -27.68
N LEU A 25 -13.52 -16.76 -28.32
CA LEU A 25 -12.68 -15.80 -27.62
C LEU A 25 -13.46 -14.51 -27.34
N LEU A 26 -13.28 -13.98 -26.13
CA LEU A 26 -13.79 -12.67 -25.76
C LEU A 26 -12.87 -11.58 -26.32
N GLY A 27 -13.44 -10.64 -27.05
CA GLY A 27 -12.74 -9.45 -27.52
C GLY A 27 -12.90 -8.30 -26.53
N VAL A 28 -11.82 -7.53 -26.33
CA VAL A 28 -11.84 -6.30 -25.52
C VAL A 28 -11.17 -5.20 -26.34
N GLU A 29 -11.79 -4.04 -26.42
CA GLU A 29 -11.18 -2.91 -27.11
C GLU A 29 -10.05 -2.27 -26.31
N LEU A 30 -9.01 -1.81 -26.99
CA LEU A 30 -7.86 -1.17 -26.33
C LEU A 30 -8.27 0.02 -25.44
N LYS A 31 -9.27 0.80 -25.86
CA LYS A 31 -9.78 1.92 -25.06
C LYS A 31 -10.31 1.47 -23.68
N ASP A 32 -11.00 0.30 -23.63
CA ASP A 32 -11.57 -0.23 -22.40
C ASP A 32 -10.47 -0.76 -21.48
N VAL A 33 -9.40 -1.36 -22.06
CA VAL A 33 -8.23 -1.78 -21.29
C VAL A 33 -7.51 -0.58 -20.69
N THR A 34 -7.35 0.52 -21.44
CA THR A 34 -6.65 1.73 -20.96
C THR A 34 -7.47 2.52 -19.95
N ALA A 35 -8.81 2.56 -20.08
CA ALA A 35 -9.70 3.26 -19.16
C ALA A 35 -10.02 2.45 -17.89
N TYR A 36 -9.81 1.13 -17.90
CA TYR A 36 -10.27 0.21 -16.86
C TYR A 36 -9.95 0.68 -15.43
N ARG A 37 -8.73 1.15 -15.18
CA ARG A 37 -8.31 1.57 -13.83
C ARG A 37 -9.02 2.84 -13.36
N SER A 38 -9.18 3.83 -14.23
CA SER A 38 -9.90 5.07 -13.90
C SER A 38 -11.37 4.80 -13.65
N ASP A 39 -11.97 3.93 -14.46
CA ASP A 39 -13.37 3.52 -14.33
C ASP A 39 -13.61 2.75 -13.02
N CYS A 40 -12.69 1.85 -12.67
CA CYS A 40 -12.72 1.15 -11.38
C CYS A 40 -12.60 2.12 -10.19
N ALA A 41 -11.71 3.12 -10.28
CA ALA A 41 -11.58 4.12 -9.21
C ALA A 41 -12.86 4.98 -9.09
N ALA A 42 -13.47 5.34 -10.22
CA ALA A 42 -14.73 6.09 -10.24
C ALA A 42 -15.93 5.27 -9.73
N ALA A 43 -15.91 3.95 -9.91
CA ALA A 43 -16.95 3.03 -9.45
C ALA A 43 -16.83 2.65 -7.96
N LEU A 44 -15.79 3.12 -7.27
CA LEU A 44 -15.53 2.78 -5.89
C LEU A 44 -16.64 3.30 -4.98
N ARG A 45 -17.20 2.43 -4.14
CA ARG A 45 -18.27 2.78 -3.20
C ARG A 45 -18.09 2.11 -1.85
N ILE A 46 -18.57 2.76 -0.80
CA ILE A 46 -18.67 2.18 0.54
C ILE A 46 -19.72 1.07 0.52
N VAL A 47 -19.34 -0.12 0.98
CA VAL A 47 -20.23 -1.29 1.07
C VAL A 47 -20.57 -1.68 2.50
N SER A 48 -19.69 -1.34 3.45
CA SER A 48 -19.95 -1.59 4.88
C SER A 48 -19.09 -0.69 5.76
N ARG A 49 -19.56 -0.49 7.01
CA ARG A 49 -18.82 0.15 8.07
C ARG A 49 -19.18 -0.43 9.43
N ALA A 50 -18.20 -0.48 10.33
CA ALA A 50 -18.42 -0.92 11.71
C ALA A 50 -17.31 -0.38 12.63
N SER A 51 -17.68 -0.13 13.89
CA SER A 51 -16.68 0.13 14.94
C SER A 51 -15.95 -1.17 15.29
N VAL A 52 -14.63 -1.16 15.24
CA VAL A 52 -13.77 -2.26 15.60
C VAL A 52 -12.61 -1.72 16.43
N PRO A 53 -12.64 -1.89 17.77
CA PRO A 53 -11.56 -1.42 18.63
C PRO A 53 -10.23 -2.08 18.26
N LEU A 54 -9.17 -1.29 18.19
CA LEU A 54 -7.82 -1.75 17.92
C LEU A 54 -6.94 -1.59 19.15
N ASP A 55 -5.92 -2.45 19.27
CA ASP A 55 -4.87 -2.27 20.28
C ASP A 55 -4.14 -0.93 20.04
N GLY A 56 -4.19 -0.07 21.05
CA GLY A 56 -3.64 1.30 20.98
C GLY A 56 -4.49 2.31 20.19
N ALA A 57 -5.69 1.93 19.71
CA ALA A 57 -6.65 2.82 19.03
C ALA A 57 -8.08 2.30 19.23
N ALA A 58 -8.60 2.41 20.46
CA ALA A 58 -9.88 1.83 20.84
C ALA A 58 -11.08 2.46 20.13
N ASP A 59 -11.00 3.75 19.75
CA ASP A 59 -12.02 4.44 18.95
C ASP A 59 -11.62 4.35 17.46
N ALA A 60 -11.96 3.23 16.83
CA ALA A 60 -11.69 2.99 15.42
C ALA A 60 -12.94 2.49 14.68
N GLU A 61 -13.19 3.03 13.48
CA GLU A 61 -14.24 2.61 12.56
C GLU A 61 -13.61 2.08 11.28
N PHE A 62 -13.95 0.85 10.91
CA PHE A 62 -13.58 0.24 9.63
C PHE A 62 -14.63 0.53 8.57
N ILE A 63 -14.19 0.96 7.40
CA ILE A 63 -15.02 1.25 6.25
C ILE A 63 -14.46 0.49 5.06
N VAL A 64 -15.29 -0.38 4.49
CA VAL A 64 -14.90 -1.21 3.34
C VAL A 64 -15.44 -0.59 2.07
N PHE A 65 -14.57 -0.46 1.08
CA PHE A 65 -14.87 0.03 -0.26
C PHE A 65 -14.75 -1.12 -1.26
N ARG A 66 -15.67 -1.16 -2.22
CA ARG A 66 -15.69 -2.12 -3.33
C ARG A 66 -15.97 -1.40 -4.64
N GLY A 67 -15.59 -2.03 -5.75
CA GLY A 67 -15.69 -1.47 -7.10
C GLY A 67 -14.32 -1.20 -7.72
N GLY A 68 -13.26 -1.42 -6.93
CA GLY A 68 -11.89 -1.29 -7.37
C GLY A 68 -11.41 -2.44 -8.26
N GLU A 69 -10.13 -2.43 -8.55
CA GLU A 69 -9.44 -3.39 -9.40
C GLU A 69 -9.56 -4.83 -8.87
N GLY A 70 -9.92 -5.77 -9.74
CA GLY A 70 -9.97 -7.19 -9.41
C GLY A 70 -11.02 -7.59 -8.36
N LEU A 71 -12.08 -6.79 -8.17
CA LEU A 71 -13.11 -6.98 -7.13
C LEU A 71 -12.56 -7.00 -5.70
N ARG A 72 -11.37 -6.45 -5.48
CA ARG A 72 -10.75 -6.41 -4.17
C ARG A 72 -11.36 -5.32 -3.30
N ASP A 73 -11.55 -5.66 -2.04
CA ASP A 73 -11.98 -4.71 -1.05
C ASP A 73 -10.79 -3.81 -0.63
N GLN A 74 -11.03 -2.50 -0.59
CA GLN A 74 -10.11 -1.53 -0.03
C GLN A 74 -10.65 -1.08 1.32
N THR A 75 -9.78 -0.83 2.28
CA THR A 75 -10.22 -0.52 3.64
C THR A 75 -9.72 0.85 4.08
N ALA A 76 -10.63 1.67 4.60
CA ALA A 76 -10.28 2.84 5.40
C ALA A 76 -10.57 2.56 6.87
N ILE A 77 -9.69 3.04 7.73
CA ILE A 77 -9.85 2.98 9.19
C ILE A 77 -9.82 4.42 9.69
N ILE A 78 -10.94 4.91 10.18
CA ILE A 78 -11.03 6.20 10.86
C ILE A 78 -10.69 5.93 12.33
N ILE A 79 -9.69 6.60 12.86
CA ILE A 79 -9.23 6.48 14.23
C ILE A 79 -9.52 7.81 14.93
N GLY A 80 -10.16 7.74 16.12
CA GLY A 80 -10.61 8.92 16.83
C GLY A 80 -11.73 9.66 16.10
N LYS A 81 -11.80 10.97 16.26
CA LYS A 81 -12.84 11.82 15.69
C LYS A 81 -12.24 13.00 14.92
N PRO A 82 -11.57 12.73 13.77
CA PRO A 82 -11.00 13.81 12.98
C PRO A 82 -12.09 14.72 12.43
N ASP A 83 -11.86 16.03 12.47
CA ASP A 83 -12.72 17.01 11.82
C ASP A 83 -12.39 17.07 10.32
N PHE A 84 -13.33 16.65 9.47
CA PHE A 84 -13.15 16.63 8.03
C PHE A 84 -13.26 18.02 7.37
N ALA A 85 -13.69 19.04 8.10
CA ALA A 85 -13.61 20.43 7.65
C ALA A 85 -12.18 20.99 7.74
N GLU A 86 -11.33 20.38 8.57
CA GLU A 86 -9.94 20.73 8.77
C GLU A 86 -8.99 19.77 8.02
N PRO A 87 -7.70 20.10 7.84
CA PRO A 87 -6.74 19.15 7.28
C PRO A 87 -6.62 17.89 8.13
N VAL A 88 -6.97 16.74 7.57
CA VAL A 88 -7.00 15.44 8.24
C VAL A 88 -5.62 14.77 8.18
N SER A 89 -5.18 14.17 9.28
CA SER A 89 -4.01 13.31 9.29
C SER A 89 -4.30 12.00 8.55
N VAL A 90 -3.51 11.67 7.50
CA VAL A 90 -3.78 10.52 6.63
C VAL A 90 -2.53 9.65 6.48
N ARG A 91 -2.72 8.34 6.48
CA ARG A 91 -1.70 7.36 6.09
C ARG A 91 -2.21 6.49 4.95
N LEU A 92 -1.48 6.48 3.82
CA LEU A 92 -1.66 5.49 2.77
C LEU A 92 -0.74 4.30 3.04
N HIS A 93 -1.30 3.18 3.49
CA HIS A 93 -0.56 1.96 3.79
C HIS A 93 -0.83 0.92 2.71
N SER A 94 0.18 0.53 1.94
CA SER A 94 0.11 -0.58 1.00
C SER A 94 0.30 -1.88 1.77
N ALA A 95 -0.62 -2.83 1.61
CA ALA A 95 -0.61 -4.12 2.30
C ALA A 95 0.76 -4.82 2.21
N CYS A 96 1.17 -5.39 3.32
CA CYS A 96 2.39 -6.18 3.45
C CYS A 96 2.14 -7.33 4.42
N LEU A 97 1.54 -8.42 3.95
CA LEU A 97 1.12 -9.55 4.78
C LEU A 97 2.24 -10.01 5.71
N THR A 98 3.46 -10.17 5.19
CA THR A 98 4.60 -10.64 5.97
C THR A 98 5.00 -9.66 7.08
N GLY A 99 4.93 -8.35 6.82
CA GLY A 99 5.30 -7.31 7.80
C GLY A 99 4.16 -6.98 8.75
N ASP A 100 2.94 -6.80 8.21
CA ASP A 100 1.80 -6.30 8.97
C ASP A 100 1.25 -7.35 9.94
N LEU A 101 1.11 -8.61 9.47
CA LEU A 101 0.55 -9.72 10.24
C LEU A 101 1.62 -10.54 10.94
N PHE A 102 2.68 -10.95 10.21
CA PHE A 102 3.67 -11.90 10.75
C PHE A 102 4.92 -11.22 11.33
N GLY A 103 5.03 -9.89 11.27
CA GLY A 103 6.15 -9.17 11.87
C GLY A 103 7.50 -9.47 11.21
N SER A 104 7.52 -9.66 9.88
CA SER A 104 8.76 -9.91 9.13
C SER A 104 9.84 -8.89 9.47
N LEU A 105 11.05 -9.37 9.74
CA LEU A 105 12.21 -8.52 9.98
C LEU A 105 12.79 -7.92 8.69
N LYS A 106 12.39 -8.41 7.51
CA LYS A 106 12.88 -7.91 6.21
C LYS A 106 12.35 -6.51 5.83
N CYS A 107 11.35 -5.99 6.54
CA CYS A 107 10.79 -4.66 6.30
C CYS A 107 10.35 -3.99 7.60
N ASP A 108 9.94 -2.73 7.50
CA ASP A 108 9.43 -1.93 8.62
C ASP A 108 7.91 -1.65 8.52
N CYS A 109 7.20 -2.35 7.61
CA CYS A 109 5.79 -2.06 7.28
C CYS A 109 4.86 -2.19 8.49
N GLY A 110 4.91 -3.32 9.21
CA GLY A 110 4.07 -3.52 10.37
C GLY A 110 4.34 -2.53 11.52
N ASP A 111 5.58 -2.08 11.67
CA ASP A 111 5.91 -1.03 12.65
C ASP A 111 5.29 0.32 12.22
N GLN A 112 5.39 0.68 10.94
CA GLN A 112 4.78 1.90 10.41
C GLN A 112 3.25 1.88 10.53
N LEU A 113 2.60 0.71 10.29
CA LEU A 113 1.17 0.54 10.43
C LEU A 113 0.71 0.83 11.86
N ARG A 114 1.30 0.13 12.83
CA ARG A 114 0.99 0.29 14.25
C ARG A 114 1.36 1.68 14.80
N HIS A 115 2.45 2.27 14.31
CA HIS A 115 2.84 3.63 14.67
C HIS A 115 1.81 4.65 14.18
N ALA A 116 1.35 4.53 12.91
CA ALA A 116 0.34 5.43 12.39
C ALA A 116 -0.97 5.36 13.18
N ALA A 117 -1.44 4.15 13.51
CA ALA A 117 -2.65 3.96 14.30
C ALA A 117 -2.56 4.62 15.68
N ARG A 118 -1.46 4.39 16.42
CA ARG A 118 -1.24 5.04 17.72
C ARG A 118 -1.11 6.56 17.59
N HIS A 119 -0.35 7.03 16.58
CA HIS A 119 -0.20 8.46 16.34
C HIS A 119 -1.54 9.16 16.14
N PHE A 120 -2.45 8.56 15.37
CA PHE A 120 -3.79 9.12 15.19
C PHE A 120 -4.61 9.10 16.49
N ALA A 121 -4.57 8.00 17.25
CA ALA A 121 -5.28 7.92 18.52
C ALA A 121 -4.82 8.98 19.53
N GLU A 122 -3.54 9.33 19.54
CA GLU A 122 -2.91 10.28 20.47
C GLU A 122 -3.02 11.74 20.00
N ASN A 123 -3.25 12.01 18.70
CA ASN A 123 -3.16 13.35 18.12
C ASN A 123 -4.46 13.82 17.44
N GLY A 124 -5.61 13.53 18.04
CA GLY A 124 -6.91 14.07 17.60
C GLY A 124 -7.58 13.30 16.47
N GLY A 125 -7.01 12.18 16.07
CA GLY A 125 -7.59 11.30 15.06
C GLY A 125 -6.96 11.39 13.69
N GLY A 126 -7.39 10.49 12.80
CA GLY A 126 -6.91 10.44 11.42
C GLY A 126 -7.53 9.31 10.62
N VAL A 127 -7.13 9.22 9.35
CA VAL A 127 -7.60 8.19 8.42
C VAL A 127 -6.41 7.35 7.93
N LEU A 128 -6.47 6.05 8.21
CA LEU A 128 -5.54 5.08 7.66
C LEU A 128 -6.21 4.35 6.50
N LEU A 129 -5.67 4.47 5.30
CA LEU A 129 -6.09 3.68 4.15
C LEU A 129 -5.18 2.46 4.02
N TYR A 130 -5.77 1.27 4.15
CA TYR A 130 -5.11 0.00 3.92
C TYR A 130 -5.42 -0.48 2.50
N LEU A 131 -4.42 -0.38 1.62
CA LEU A 131 -4.59 -0.60 0.19
C LEU A 131 -4.06 -1.99 -0.18
N ASP A 132 -4.88 -2.76 -0.90
CA ASP A 132 -4.48 -4.09 -1.40
C ASP A 132 -3.51 -3.96 -2.59
N GLN A 133 -2.28 -3.59 -2.27
CA GLN A 133 -1.16 -3.39 -3.21
C GLN A 133 0.09 -4.15 -2.74
N GLU A 134 -0.10 -5.42 -2.35
CA GLU A 134 0.98 -6.29 -1.89
C GLU A 134 2.11 -6.38 -2.91
N GLY A 135 3.36 -6.42 -2.40
CA GLY A 135 4.54 -6.53 -3.25
C GLY A 135 4.69 -5.38 -4.25
N ARG A 136 4.36 -4.16 -3.84
CA ARG A 136 4.33 -2.97 -4.72
C ARG A 136 3.38 -3.09 -5.92
N GLY A 137 2.25 -3.79 -5.73
CA GLY A 137 1.26 -4.07 -6.78
C GLY A 137 1.47 -5.40 -7.51
N ASN A 138 2.63 -6.04 -7.34
CA ASN A 138 3.00 -7.28 -8.03
C ASN A 138 2.38 -8.54 -7.39
N GLY A 139 1.79 -8.41 -6.19
CA GLY A 139 1.16 -9.48 -5.44
C GLY A 139 2.12 -10.28 -4.56
N LEU A 140 1.52 -11.09 -3.65
CA LEU A 140 2.27 -11.85 -2.65
C LEU A 140 3.18 -12.90 -3.28
N GLY A 141 2.70 -13.64 -4.27
CA GLY A 141 3.48 -14.70 -4.92
C GLY A 141 4.79 -14.16 -5.50
N ASN A 142 4.70 -13.09 -6.27
CA ASN A 142 5.87 -12.47 -6.90
C ASN A 142 6.79 -11.80 -5.87
N LYS A 143 6.25 -11.25 -4.79
CA LYS A 143 7.06 -10.75 -3.66
C LYS A 143 7.88 -11.86 -3.00
N ILE A 144 7.32 -13.06 -2.84
CA ILE A 144 8.06 -14.19 -2.27
C ILE A 144 9.16 -14.65 -3.22
N LEU A 145 8.90 -14.69 -4.54
CA LEU A 145 9.93 -14.95 -5.55
C LEU A 145 11.06 -13.90 -5.49
N ALA A 146 10.71 -12.60 -5.38
CA ALA A 146 11.70 -11.53 -5.20
C ALA A 146 12.52 -11.72 -3.92
N TYR A 147 11.93 -12.21 -2.84
CA TYR A 147 12.66 -12.52 -1.60
C TYR A 147 13.67 -13.67 -1.78
N ASP A 148 13.38 -14.65 -2.62
CA ASP A 148 14.30 -15.73 -2.97
C ASP A 148 15.48 -15.17 -3.78
N LEU A 149 15.23 -14.34 -4.80
CA LEU A 149 16.28 -13.66 -5.56
C LEU A 149 17.18 -12.80 -4.66
N GLN A 150 16.59 -12.09 -3.68
CA GLN A 150 17.37 -11.32 -2.70
C GLN A 150 18.27 -12.18 -1.82
N ALA A 151 17.86 -13.42 -1.51
CA ALA A 151 18.72 -14.38 -0.81
C ALA A 151 19.94 -14.79 -1.65
N HIS A 152 19.82 -14.69 -2.98
CA HIS A 152 20.89 -14.95 -3.95
C HIS A 152 21.69 -13.69 -4.37
N GLY A 153 21.50 -12.57 -3.65
CA GLY A 153 22.34 -11.37 -3.79
C GLY A 153 21.71 -10.20 -4.55
N PHE A 154 20.53 -10.35 -5.12
CA PHE A 154 19.82 -9.22 -5.73
C PHE A 154 19.37 -8.24 -4.64
N ASP A 155 19.33 -6.96 -4.98
CA ASP A 155 18.59 -6.02 -4.12
C ASP A 155 17.08 -6.04 -4.40
N THR A 156 16.31 -5.26 -3.66
CA THR A 156 14.85 -5.28 -3.73
C THR A 156 14.32 -4.84 -5.11
N TYR A 157 14.96 -3.90 -5.77
CA TYR A 157 14.52 -3.36 -7.07
C TYR A 157 15.04 -4.22 -8.22
N ASP A 158 16.29 -4.66 -8.14
CA ASP A 158 16.89 -5.56 -9.13
C ASP A 158 16.15 -6.91 -9.17
N ALA A 159 15.66 -7.39 -8.02
CA ALA A 159 14.85 -8.61 -7.97
C ALA A 159 13.50 -8.47 -8.70
N ASP A 160 12.81 -7.32 -8.56
CA ASP A 160 11.57 -7.08 -9.30
C ASP A 160 11.83 -6.92 -10.80
N GLU A 161 12.89 -6.22 -11.19
CA GLU A 161 13.28 -6.04 -12.58
C GLU A 161 13.67 -7.38 -13.24
N ALA A 162 14.38 -8.25 -12.53
CA ALA A 162 14.70 -9.61 -12.99
C ALA A 162 13.45 -10.47 -13.23
N LEU A 163 12.36 -10.19 -12.52
CA LEU A 163 11.05 -10.82 -12.72
C LEU A 163 10.22 -10.11 -13.82
N GLY A 164 10.74 -9.05 -14.45
CA GLY A 164 10.09 -8.27 -15.50
C GLY A 164 9.08 -7.24 -15.00
N PHE A 165 9.10 -6.89 -13.72
CA PHE A 165 8.23 -5.87 -13.16
C PHE A 165 8.87 -4.49 -13.17
N GLU A 166 8.03 -3.45 -13.19
CA GLU A 166 8.45 -2.08 -12.90
C GLU A 166 8.91 -1.96 -11.44
N GLN A 167 9.75 -0.99 -11.16
CA GLN A 167 10.28 -0.75 -9.81
C GLN A 167 9.17 -0.44 -8.78
N ASP A 168 8.11 0.24 -9.21
CA ASP A 168 6.93 0.52 -8.38
C ASP A 168 5.68 0.64 -9.28
N ASP A 169 4.76 -0.32 -9.18
CA ASP A 169 3.50 -0.33 -9.94
C ASP A 169 2.30 0.05 -9.07
N ARG A 170 2.56 0.60 -7.87
CA ARG A 170 1.47 1.05 -6.98
C ARG A 170 0.75 2.25 -7.59
N ARG A 171 -0.54 2.26 -7.41
CA ARG A 171 -1.43 3.31 -7.86
C ARG A 171 -2.18 3.90 -6.66
N PHE A 172 -2.33 5.21 -6.65
CA PHE A 172 -2.92 5.92 -5.53
C PHE A 172 -4.24 6.61 -5.87
N GLU A 173 -4.76 6.41 -7.09
CA GLU A 173 -6.07 6.92 -7.54
C GLU A 173 -7.20 6.39 -6.65
N PHE A 174 -7.14 5.11 -6.25
CA PHE A 174 -8.11 4.53 -5.32
C PHE A 174 -8.07 5.22 -3.96
N ALA A 175 -6.87 5.51 -3.45
CA ALA A 175 -6.73 6.23 -2.18
C ALA A 175 -7.37 7.61 -2.24
N ALA A 176 -7.17 8.33 -3.32
CA ALA A 176 -7.80 9.64 -3.53
C ALA A 176 -9.33 9.53 -3.63
N ALA A 177 -9.85 8.53 -4.36
CA ALA A 177 -11.28 8.27 -4.47
C ALA A 177 -11.90 7.94 -3.11
N MET A 178 -11.24 7.11 -2.30
CA MET A 178 -11.66 6.77 -0.93
C MET A 178 -11.73 8.01 -0.03
N LEU A 179 -10.69 8.85 -0.03
CA LEU A 179 -10.65 10.08 0.77
C LEU A 179 -11.77 11.04 0.37
N LYS A 180 -11.99 11.23 -0.94
CA LYS A 180 -13.10 12.06 -1.44
C LYS A 180 -14.48 11.51 -1.03
N ALA A 181 -14.67 10.20 -1.12
CA ALA A 181 -15.91 9.54 -0.68
C ALA A 181 -16.16 9.66 0.84
N LEU A 182 -15.11 9.85 1.64
CA LEU A 182 -15.19 10.17 3.07
C LEU A 182 -15.41 11.66 3.35
N GLY A 183 -15.37 12.53 2.31
CA GLY A 183 -15.48 13.99 2.47
C GLY A 183 -14.16 14.68 2.80
N VAL A 184 -13.04 13.99 2.74
CA VAL A 184 -11.71 14.55 3.01
C VAL A 184 -11.17 15.22 1.75
N GLN A 185 -10.83 16.51 1.86
CA GLN A 185 -10.26 17.29 0.76
C GLN A 185 -8.85 17.81 1.06
N ARG A 186 -8.53 18.02 2.34
CA ARG A 186 -7.25 18.56 2.82
C ARG A 186 -6.58 17.56 3.74
N VAL A 187 -5.30 17.26 3.51
CA VAL A 187 -4.61 16.19 4.25
C VAL A 187 -3.25 16.63 4.77
N ARG A 188 -2.90 16.13 5.96
CA ARG A 188 -1.52 16.04 6.47
C ARG A 188 -1.07 14.60 6.26
N LEU A 189 -0.16 14.36 5.32
CA LEU A 189 0.15 13.00 4.88
C LEU A 189 1.33 12.40 5.65
N LEU A 190 1.12 11.29 6.36
CA LEU A 190 2.19 10.51 6.99
C LEU A 190 2.86 9.63 5.94
N THR A 191 3.99 10.07 5.39
CA THR A 191 4.68 9.34 4.32
C THR A 191 6.17 9.65 4.24
N ASN A 192 6.95 8.70 3.74
CA ASN A 192 8.34 8.90 3.31
C ASN A 192 8.46 8.87 1.77
N ASN A 193 7.36 8.57 1.05
CA ASN A 193 7.35 8.46 -0.40
C ASN A 193 6.79 9.73 -1.04
N PRO A 194 7.61 10.53 -1.77
CA PRO A 194 7.15 11.75 -2.45
C PRO A 194 6.10 11.48 -3.54
N GLU A 195 6.12 10.30 -4.17
CA GLU A 195 5.11 9.94 -5.18
C GLU A 195 3.68 9.91 -4.62
N LYS A 196 3.51 9.52 -3.34
CA LYS A 196 2.19 9.56 -2.68
C LYS A 196 1.67 10.97 -2.53
N ILE A 197 2.55 11.94 -2.28
CA ILE A 197 2.20 13.36 -2.19
C ILE A 197 1.75 13.85 -3.57
N ALA A 198 2.57 13.59 -4.60
CA ALA A 198 2.28 14.00 -5.97
C ALA A 198 0.96 13.38 -6.49
N ALA A 199 0.74 12.09 -6.24
CA ALA A 199 -0.46 11.39 -6.70
C ALA A 199 -1.75 11.92 -6.08
N LEU A 200 -1.75 12.26 -4.79
CA LEU A 200 -2.91 12.89 -4.15
C LEU A 200 -3.17 14.29 -4.71
N GLY A 201 -2.11 15.09 -4.96
CA GLY A 201 -2.21 16.41 -5.58
C GLY A 201 -2.78 16.34 -7.00
N VAL A 202 -2.29 15.44 -7.84
CA VAL A 202 -2.81 15.21 -9.20
C VAL A 202 -4.29 14.80 -9.16
N ALA A 203 -4.68 14.01 -8.16
CA ALA A 203 -6.06 13.62 -7.94
C ALA A 203 -6.93 14.74 -7.36
N GLY A 204 -6.42 15.96 -7.12
CA GLY A 204 -7.17 17.12 -6.66
C GLY A 204 -7.42 17.17 -5.15
N LEU A 205 -6.59 16.50 -4.35
CA LEU A 205 -6.55 16.65 -2.90
C LEU A 205 -5.45 17.66 -2.51
N GLU A 206 -5.73 18.52 -1.55
CA GLU A 206 -4.73 19.46 -1.04
C GLU A 206 -3.87 18.78 0.03
N VAL A 207 -2.59 18.55 -0.26
CA VAL A 207 -1.62 18.07 0.73
C VAL A 207 -0.98 19.29 1.40
N VAL A 208 -1.51 19.69 2.54
CA VAL A 208 -1.07 20.91 3.27
C VAL A 208 0.25 20.70 4.02
N ALA A 209 0.57 19.47 4.38
CA ALA A 209 1.81 19.09 5.05
C ALA A 209 2.11 17.61 4.85
N ASP A 210 3.37 17.24 5.00
CA ASP A 210 3.80 15.85 5.09
C ASP A 210 4.64 15.61 6.35
N GLN A 211 4.51 14.42 6.92
CA GLN A 211 5.23 13.99 8.11
C GLN A 211 5.90 12.64 7.85
N ARG A 212 7.17 12.53 8.30
CA ARG A 212 7.91 11.27 8.16
C ARG A 212 7.42 10.24 9.17
N ILE A 213 7.38 8.99 8.73
CA ILE A 213 7.04 7.85 9.57
C ILE A 213 8.06 6.74 9.38
N MET A 214 8.69 6.32 10.46
CA MET A 214 9.75 5.32 10.44
C MET A 214 9.34 4.13 11.29
N GLY A 215 9.68 2.93 10.82
CA GLY A 215 9.71 1.73 11.64
C GLY A 215 11.10 1.49 12.22
N ARG A 216 11.28 0.39 12.95
CA ARG A 216 12.56 0.02 13.54
C ARG A 216 13.54 -0.49 12.48
N ARG A 217 14.78 -0.01 12.53
CA ARG A 217 15.89 -0.54 11.76
C ARG A 217 16.50 -1.77 12.47
N ASN A 218 16.81 -2.80 11.70
CA ASN A 218 17.51 -4.00 12.16
C ASN A 218 18.42 -4.54 11.04
N ASP A 219 19.26 -5.52 11.37
CA ASP A 219 20.25 -6.06 10.41
C ASP A 219 19.61 -6.73 9.18
N HIS A 220 18.34 -7.14 9.25
CA HIS A 220 17.62 -7.79 8.15
C HIS A 220 16.95 -6.79 7.20
N ASN A 221 16.58 -5.57 7.67
CA ASN A 221 15.87 -4.59 6.85
C ASN A 221 16.74 -3.40 6.41
N GLU A 222 17.98 -3.32 6.84
CA GLU A 222 18.85 -2.18 6.52
C GLU A 222 19.04 -2.02 5.00
N ARG A 223 19.30 -3.11 4.27
CA ARG A 223 19.43 -3.10 2.80
C ARG A 223 18.14 -2.65 2.12
N TYR A 224 16.99 -3.12 2.60
CA TYR A 224 15.68 -2.72 2.09
C TYR A 224 15.41 -1.23 2.27
N LEU A 225 15.71 -0.67 3.44
CA LEU A 225 15.54 0.76 3.73
C LEU A 225 16.52 1.61 2.90
N ALA A 226 17.78 1.16 2.76
CA ALA A 226 18.76 1.81 1.91
C ALA A 226 18.31 1.82 0.43
N ALA A 227 17.86 0.69 -0.10
CA ALA A 227 17.35 0.59 -1.48
C ALA A 227 16.16 1.53 -1.72
N LYS A 228 15.23 1.66 -0.77
CA LYS A 228 14.13 2.63 -0.84
C LYS A 228 14.63 4.07 -0.92
N ARG A 229 15.64 4.43 -0.11
CA ARG A 229 16.21 5.78 -0.12
C ARG A 229 16.95 6.05 -1.43
N ASP A 230 17.82 5.14 -1.84
CA ASP A 230 18.80 5.36 -2.89
C ASP A 230 18.23 5.17 -4.30
N LYS A 231 17.30 4.21 -4.48
CA LYS A 231 16.70 3.87 -5.77
C LYS A 231 15.30 4.45 -5.99
N ALA A 232 14.50 4.62 -4.93
CA ALA A 232 13.12 5.12 -5.04
C ALA A 232 12.92 6.51 -4.42
N GLY A 233 13.98 7.23 -4.07
CA GLY A 233 13.90 8.61 -3.59
C GLY A 233 13.08 8.79 -2.30
N HIS A 234 12.91 7.72 -1.51
CA HIS A 234 12.22 7.84 -0.23
C HIS A 234 13.02 8.71 0.75
N LEU A 235 12.33 9.59 1.43
CA LEU A 235 12.91 10.49 2.41
C LEU A 235 13.11 9.75 3.75
N ILE A 236 14.14 8.90 3.79
CA ILE A 236 14.50 8.04 4.92
C ILE A 236 15.83 8.49 5.50
N ASP A 237 15.83 8.89 6.78
CA ASP A 237 17.04 9.15 7.54
C ASP A 237 17.40 7.88 8.33
N LEU A 238 18.35 7.10 7.80
CA LEU A 238 18.76 5.84 8.42
C LEU A 238 19.48 6.05 9.76
N ASP A 239 20.08 7.21 10.01
CA ASP A 239 20.78 7.48 11.26
C ASP A 239 19.82 7.82 12.40
N ARG A 240 18.67 8.38 12.06
CA ARG A 240 17.58 8.68 13.00
C ARG A 240 16.57 7.55 13.17
N ALA A 241 16.60 6.52 12.31
CA ALA A 241 15.71 5.37 12.43
C ALA A 241 15.96 4.64 13.77
N PRO A 242 14.92 4.39 14.60
CA PRO A 242 15.09 3.69 15.86
C PRO A 242 15.63 2.27 15.60
N ARG A 243 16.71 1.88 16.30
CA ARG A 243 17.23 0.52 16.21
C ARG A 243 16.39 -0.44 17.05
N ALA A 244 16.07 -1.60 16.51
CA ALA A 244 15.53 -2.69 17.28
C ALA A 244 16.62 -3.17 18.23
N ASN A 245 16.47 -2.93 19.55
CA ASN A 245 17.33 -3.55 20.53
C ASN A 245 17.24 -5.07 20.38
N GLY A 246 18.38 -5.74 20.14
CA GLY A 246 18.48 -7.15 19.77
C GLY A 246 18.10 -8.15 20.87
N ARG A 247 16.87 -8.06 21.37
CA ARG A 247 16.22 -9.15 22.10
C ARG A 247 15.00 -9.57 21.31
N ALA A 248 15.13 -10.69 20.59
CA ALA A 248 13.99 -11.52 20.29
C ALA A 248 13.23 -11.70 21.61
N ARG A 249 11.95 -11.31 21.67
CA ARG A 249 11.08 -11.75 22.76
C ARG A 249 11.06 -13.27 22.67
N THR A 250 11.78 -13.92 23.57
CA THR A 250 11.58 -15.34 23.84
C THR A 250 10.14 -15.51 24.31
N LEU A 251 9.48 -16.56 23.82
CA LEU A 251 8.10 -16.97 24.15
C LEU A 251 7.95 -17.40 25.64
N ALA A 252 8.67 -16.80 26.56
CA ALA A 252 8.65 -17.11 27.98
C ALA A 252 8.31 -15.84 28.76
N ASP A 253 7.08 -15.36 28.59
CA ASP A 253 6.41 -14.59 29.64
C ASP A 253 4.89 -14.59 29.38
N PRO A 254 4.11 -15.58 29.89
CA PRO A 254 2.69 -15.44 29.97
C PRO A 254 2.41 -14.38 31.05
N SER A 255 1.87 -13.23 30.64
CA SER A 255 1.28 -12.31 31.60
C SER A 255 0.17 -13.04 32.35
N PRO A 256 0.10 -12.91 33.67
CA PRO A 256 -1.01 -13.48 34.45
C PRO A 256 -2.32 -12.81 34.01
N LEU A 257 -3.36 -13.62 33.94
CA LEU A 257 -4.76 -13.25 33.70
C LEU A 257 -5.26 -12.24 34.73
#